data_3c731486fbc32797622fd17b2b7a1899
#
_entry.id   3c731486fbc32797622fd17b2b7a1899
#
_cell.length_a   1.000
_cell.length_b   1.000
_cell.length_c   1.000
_cell.angle_alpha   90.00
_cell.angle_beta   90.00
_cell.angle_gamma   90.00
#
_symmetry.space_group_name_H-M   'P 1'
#
loop_
_entity.id
_entity.type
_entity.pdbx_description
1 polymer ?
#
loop_
_entity_poly.entity_id
_entity_poly.type
_entity_poly.pdbx_seq_one_letter_code
_entity_poly.pdbx_strand_id
1 'polypeptide(L)'
;EVTKAQIGYLFSVNSINSFSLKNGTSKNISYSIYNHFVNVPLISSEMKYKVSSPSICKVSASGKITGLKAGKTSVTITPKQAPSFAKTITITVTDTSLGKVTWGKCKRSSKTVQLQWKKVSGATSYQVYRFKGKKWVRVTTTKKTSYKYKKAPKNGSYKVRAVKTSGKK
;
A
#
# COMPACT_ATOMS: atom_id res chain seq x y z
N GLU A 1 20.40 -0.49 -52.34
CA GLU A 1 20.06 -1.30 -51.13
C GLU A 1 20.55 -0.52 -49.92
N VAL A 2 19.64 0.07 -49.18
CA VAL A 2 19.94 0.71 -47.88
C VAL A 2 20.10 -0.44 -46.89
N THR A 3 21.33 -0.80 -46.61
CA THR A 3 21.66 -1.66 -45.47
C THR A 3 21.02 -1.07 -44.23
N LYS A 4 20.23 -1.85 -43.53
CA LYS A 4 19.69 -1.53 -42.21
C LYS A 4 20.83 -1.11 -41.29
N ALA A 5 21.18 0.18 -41.29
CA ALA A 5 22.00 0.74 -40.26
C ALA A 5 21.35 0.37 -38.93
N GLN A 6 22.11 -0.23 -38.04
CA GLN A 6 21.66 -0.45 -36.65
C GLN A 6 21.36 0.91 -36.02
N ILE A 7 20.13 1.34 -36.18
CA ILE A 7 19.63 2.50 -35.43
C ILE A 7 19.51 1.99 -34.00
N GLY A 8 20.45 2.40 -33.15
CA GLY A 8 20.47 2.07 -31.75
C GLY A 8 19.25 2.70 -31.07
N TYR A 9 18.15 1.96 -30.97
CA TYR A 9 17.01 2.37 -30.16
C TYR A 9 17.33 2.08 -28.68
N LEU A 10 17.32 3.10 -27.86
CA LEU A 10 17.35 2.95 -26.40
C LEU A 10 15.91 3.04 -25.88
N PHE A 11 15.38 1.90 -25.45
CA PHE A 11 14.10 1.89 -24.74
C PHE A 11 14.34 2.33 -23.29
N SER A 12 13.75 3.45 -22.89
CA SER A 12 13.79 3.94 -21.52
C SER A 12 12.39 3.92 -20.91
N VAL A 13 12.26 3.24 -19.81
CA VAL A 13 11.13 3.46 -18.88
C VAL A 13 11.59 4.60 -17.99
N ASN A 14 11.15 5.84 -18.31
CA ASN A 14 11.56 7.10 -17.67
C ASN A 14 12.32 6.92 -16.34
N SER A 15 13.62 6.60 -16.44
CA SER A 15 14.64 6.54 -15.36
C SER A 15 14.32 5.74 -14.10
N ILE A 16 13.23 4.94 -14.06
CA ILE A 16 12.80 4.29 -12.83
C ILE A 16 13.03 2.78 -12.92
N ASN A 17 14.10 2.30 -12.30
CA ASN A 17 14.33 0.85 -12.12
C ASN A 17 13.46 0.25 -11.02
N SER A 18 12.95 1.10 -10.10
CA SER A 18 12.08 0.67 -9.00
C SER A 18 11.25 1.83 -8.44
N PHE A 19 10.07 1.53 -7.90
CA PHE A 19 9.30 2.48 -7.09
C PHE A 19 8.41 1.78 -6.07
N SER A 20 7.91 2.56 -5.09
CA SER A 20 7.02 2.07 -4.06
C SER A 20 5.60 2.58 -4.26
N LEU A 21 4.62 1.72 -3.99
CA LEU A 21 3.19 2.02 -3.94
C LEU A 21 2.62 1.68 -2.58
N LYS A 22 1.63 2.43 -2.15
CA LYS A 22 0.78 2.01 -1.04
C LYS A 22 -0.25 1.01 -1.53
N ASN A 23 -0.60 0.03 -0.71
CA ASN A 23 -1.71 -0.87 -1.00
C ASN A 23 -2.99 -0.07 -1.35
N GLY A 24 -3.68 -0.45 -2.42
CA GLY A 24 -4.86 0.23 -2.95
C GLY A 24 -4.56 1.49 -3.78
N THR A 25 -3.30 1.92 -3.93
CA THR A 25 -2.95 3.06 -4.80
C THR A 25 -2.41 2.62 -6.13
N SER A 26 -2.44 3.53 -7.11
CA SER A 26 -1.97 3.27 -8.47
C SER A 26 -1.00 4.33 -8.94
N LYS A 27 -0.14 3.98 -9.90
CA LYS A 27 0.77 4.87 -10.61
C LYS A 27 0.83 4.44 -12.08
N ASN A 28 0.81 5.41 -12.99
CA ASN A 28 1.05 5.16 -14.40
C ASN A 28 2.55 5.04 -14.68
N ILE A 29 2.90 4.16 -15.61
CA ILE A 29 4.25 4.07 -16.16
C ILE A 29 4.27 4.91 -17.43
N SER A 30 5.29 5.70 -17.61
CA SER A 30 5.61 6.39 -18.86
C SER A 30 6.85 5.76 -19.49
N TYR A 31 6.87 5.68 -20.79
CA TYR A 31 7.97 5.12 -21.58
C TYR A 31 8.33 6.06 -22.72
N SER A 32 9.56 5.96 -23.17
CA SER A 32 10.01 6.61 -24.40
C SER A 32 10.99 5.69 -25.12
N ILE A 33 10.97 5.73 -26.43
CA ILE A 33 12.07 5.22 -27.26
C ILE A 33 12.92 6.44 -27.64
N TYR A 34 14.18 6.35 -27.31
CA TYR A 34 15.18 7.32 -27.73
C TYR A 34 15.97 6.71 -28.89
N ASN A 35 15.95 7.38 -30.04
CA ASN A 35 16.98 7.22 -31.04
C ASN A 35 17.87 8.47 -30.99
N HIS A 36 19.07 8.42 -31.54
CA HIS A 36 20.06 9.51 -31.44
C HIS A 36 19.55 10.91 -31.83
N PHE A 37 18.34 11.04 -32.39
CA PHE A 37 17.81 12.28 -32.95
C PHE A 37 16.46 12.68 -32.36
N VAL A 38 15.63 11.75 -31.91
CA VAL A 38 14.26 12.06 -31.46
C VAL A 38 13.84 11.19 -30.28
N ASN A 39 13.26 11.83 -29.27
CA ASN A 39 12.59 11.13 -28.17
C ASN A 39 11.11 10.95 -28.54
N VAL A 40 10.71 9.72 -28.87
CA VAL A 40 9.34 9.40 -29.25
C VAL A 40 8.62 8.79 -28.02
N PRO A 41 7.61 9.46 -27.47
CA PRO A 41 6.80 8.88 -26.42
C PRO A 41 6.00 7.69 -26.98
N LEU A 42 6.08 6.56 -26.30
CA LEU A 42 5.31 5.37 -26.65
C LEU A 42 3.97 5.35 -25.93
N ILE A 43 2.94 4.91 -26.62
CA ILE A 43 1.63 4.71 -26.05
C ILE A 43 1.54 3.31 -25.40
N SER A 44 0.75 3.21 -24.34
CA SER A 44 0.64 1.97 -23.56
C SER A 44 0.07 0.79 -24.34
N SER A 45 -0.71 1.01 -25.38
CA SER A 45 -1.25 -0.05 -26.26
C SER A 45 -0.16 -0.80 -27.04
N GLU A 46 1.02 -0.21 -27.21
CA GLU A 46 2.19 -0.83 -27.87
C GLU A 46 3.03 -1.68 -26.91
N MET A 47 2.64 -1.78 -25.64
CA MET A 47 3.36 -2.51 -24.63
C MET A 47 2.66 -3.81 -24.25
N LYS A 48 3.46 -4.82 -23.91
CA LYS A 48 3.03 -6.01 -23.16
C LYS A 48 3.58 -5.91 -21.74
N TYR A 49 2.79 -6.35 -20.75
CA TYR A 49 3.16 -6.34 -19.35
C TYR A 49 3.12 -7.73 -18.77
N LYS A 50 4.19 -8.14 -18.08
CA LYS A 50 4.25 -9.39 -17.31
C LYS A 50 4.57 -9.08 -15.86
N VAL A 51 3.70 -9.49 -14.94
CA VAL A 51 3.88 -9.34 -13.49
C VAL A 51 4.34 -10.65 -12.89
N SER A 52 5.44 -10.66 -12.15
CA SER A 52 5.97 -11.88 -11.53
C SER A 52 5.07 -12.41 -10.40
N SER A 53 4.44 -11.51 -9.64
CA SER A 53 3.52 -11.87 -8.56
C SER A 53 2.21 -11.07 -8.66
N PRO A 54 1.20 -11.57 -9.40
CA PRO A 54 -0.08 -10.86 -9.63
C PRO A 54 -0.87 -10.60 -8.35
N SER A 55 -0.60 -11.35 -7.27
CA SER A 55 -1.19 -11.10 -5.95
C SER A 55 -0.68 -9.83 -5.26
N ILE A 56 0.51 -9.32 -5.64
CA ILE A 56 1.13 -8.13 -5.04
C ILE A 56 0.76 -6.88 -5.80
N CYS A 57 0.78 -6.90 -7.13
CA CYS A 57 0.31 -5.81 -7.96
C CYS A 57 -0.32 -6.32 -9.26
N LYS A 58 -1.11 -5.45 -9.91
CA LYS A 58 -1.64 -5.66 -11.26
C LYS A 58 -1.29 -4.49 -12.15
N VAL A 59 -1.20 -4.74 -13.46
CA VAL A 59 -1.00 -3.71 -14.49
C VAL A 59 -2.16 -3.75 -15.46
N SER A 60 -2.74 -2.60 -15.78
CA SER A 60 -3.78 -2.49 -16.82
C SER A 60 -3.14 -2.41 -18.21
N ALA A 61 -3.95 -2.60 -19.26
CA ALA A 61 -3.52 -2.39 -20.64
C ALA A 61 -3.00 -0.96 -20.90
N SER A 62 -3.45 0.02 -20.10
CA SER A 62 -2.97 1.42 -20.15
C SER A 62 -1.68 1.66 -19.35
N GLY A 63 -0.97 0.63 -18.89
CA GLY A 63 0.27 0.78 -18.12
C GLY A 63 0.08 1.30 -16.68
N LYS A 64 -1.15 1.28 -16.15
CA LYS A 64 -1.43 1.69 -14.76
C LYS A 64 -1.15 0.53 -13.81
N ILE A 65 -0.14 0.68 -12.97
CA ILE A 65 0.19 -0.29 -11.90
C ILE A 65 -0.62 0.02 -10.66
N THR A 66 -1.28 -1.01 -10.10
CA THR A 66 -2.05 -0.92 -8.84
C THR A 66 -1.48 -1.89 -7.82
N GLY A 67 -1.13 -1.40 -6.63
CA GLY A 67 -0.71 -2.22 -5.49
C GLY A 67 -1.90 -2.94 -4.84
N LEU A 68 -1.81 -4.25 -4.67
CA LEU A 68 -2.89 -5.11 -4.14
C LEU A 68 -2.59 -5.64 -2.73
N LYS A 69 -1.33 -5.98 -2.45
CA LYS A 69 -0.89 -6.55 -1.17
C LYS A 69 0.55 -6.15 -0.91
N ALA A 70 0.90 -5.93 0.34
CA ALA A 70 2.28 -5.64 0.73
C ALA A 70 3.23 -6.76 0.27
N GLY A 71 4.35 -6.36 -0.31
CA GLY A 71 5.35 -7.25 -0.85
C GLY A 71 6.19 -6.59 -1.92
N LYS A 72 7.15 -7.35 -2.45
CA LYS A 72 8.02 -6.94 -3.55
C LYS A 72 7.79 -7.85 -4.75
N THR A 73 7.67 -7.26 -5.93
CA THR A 73 7.45 -7.98 -7.20
C THR A 73 8.14 -7.25 -8.32
N SER A 74 8.21 -7.86 -9.49
CA SER A 74 8.72 -7.21 -10.71
C SER A 74 7.64 -7.13 -11.78
N VAL A 75 7.75 -6.12 -12.61
CA VAL A 75 6.96 -5.94 -13.81
C VAL A 75 7.91 -5.84 -15.00
N THR A 76 7.79 -6.76 -15.95
CA THR A 76 8.50 -6.70 -17.22
C THR A 76 7.60 -6.00 -18.25
N ILE A 77 8.15 -4.99 -18.88
CA ILE A 77 7.52 -4.16 -19.90
C ILE A 77 8.22 -4.47 -21.21
N THR A 78 7.49 -4.93 -22.20
CA THR A 78 8.02 -5.37 -23.48
C THR A 78 7.35 -4.60 -24.60
N PRO A 79 8.07 -3.78 -25.38
CA PRO A 79 7.55 -3.19 -26.61
C PRO A 79 7.13 -4.28 -27.61
N LYS A 80 5.93 -4.19 -28.16
CA LYS A 80 5.43 -5.22 -29.11
C LYS A 80 6.27 -5.30 -30.39
N GLN A 81 6.74 -4.15 -30.88
CA GLN A 81 7.51 -4.04 -32.12
C GLN A 81 9.00 -4.32 -31.94
N ALA A 82 9.49 -4.34 -30.68
CA ALA A 82 10.90 -4.54 -30.37
C ALA A 82 11.06 -5.34 -29.05
N PRO A 83 10.70 -6.64 -29.04
CA PRO A 83 10.69 -7.44 -27.80
C PRO A 83 12.06 -7.58 -27.13
N SER A 84 13.15 -7.45 -27.87
CA SER A 84 14.54 -7.49 -27.34
C SER A 84 14.85 -6.35 -26.37
N PHE A 85 14.06 -5.25 -26.39
CA PHE A 85 14.22 -4.11 -25.49
C PHE A 85 13.37 -4.21 -24.22
N ALA A 86 12.95 -5.41 -23.83
CA ALA A 86 12.19 -5.60 -22.59
C ALA A 86 12.93 -5.03 -21.38
N LYS A 87 12.21 -4.27 -20.55
CA LYS A 87 12.71 -3.68 -19.30
C LYS A 87 11.96 -4.23 -18.09
N THR A 88 12.70 -4.65 -17.08
CA THR A 88 12.10 -5.10 -15.81
C THR A 88 12.30 -4.04 -14.75
N ILE A 89 11.20 -3.65 -14.09
CA ILE A 89 11.18 -2.73 -12.97
C ILE A 89 10.73 -3.45 -11.69
N THR A 90 11.27 -3.03 -10.56
CA THR A 90 10.88 -3.56 -9.25
C THR A 90 9.79 -2.70 -8.61
N ILE A 91 8.71 -3.34 -8.17
CA ILE A 91 7.60 -2.69 -7.46
C ILE A 91 7.60 -3.16 -6.02
N THR A 92 7.64 -2.21 -5.08
CA THR A 92 7.44 -2.49 -3.65
C THR A 92 6.08 -1.94 -3.23
N VAL A 93 5.16 -2.84 -2.87
CA VAL A 93 3.86 -2.45 -2.31
C VAL A 93 3.97 -2.46 -0.80
N THR A 94 3.66 -1.32 -0.18
CA THR A 94 3.68 -1.15 1.29
C THR A 94 2.26 -1.20 1.83
N ASP A 95 2.04 -1.96 2.91
CA ASP A 95 0.77 -1.94 3.62
C ASP A 95 0.72 -0.70 4.53
N THR A 96 -0.33 0.09 4.37
CA THR A 96 -0.61 1.24 5.25
C THR A 96 -1.74 0.94 6.22
N SER A 97 -2.31 -0.27 6.17
CA SER A 97 -3.29 -0.69 7.16
C SER A 97 -2.63 -0.87 8.52
N LEU A 98 -3.37 -0.51 9.56
CA LEU A 98 -2.91 -0.78 10.92
C LEU A 98 -3.20 -2.24 11.27
N GLY A 99 -2.23 -2.90 11.90
CA GLY A 99 -2.42 -4.23 12.46
C GLY A 99 -3.57 -4.28 13.47
N LYS A 100 -4.08 -5.47 13.73
CA LYS A 100 -5.08 -5.70 14.78
C LYS A 100 -4.50 -5.32 16.15
N VAL A 101 -5.35 -4.76 17.00
CA VAL A 101 -5.00 -4.49 18.40
C VAL A 101 -4.96 -5.82 19.16
N THR A 102 -3.83 -6.12 19.78
CA THR A 102 -3.67 -7.27 20.65
C THR A 102 -3.80 -6.84 22.12
N TRP A 103 -4.68 -7.46 22.86
CA TRP A 103 -4.87 -7.19 24.28
C TRP A 103 -3.63 -7.55 25.11
N GLY A 104 -3.31 -6.70 26.07
CA GLY A 104 -2.38 -6.96 27.16
C GLY A 104 -3.12 -7.49 28.40
N LYS A 105 -2.50 -7.34 29.56
CA LYS A 105 -3.13 -7.70 30.84
C LYS A 105 -4.22 -6.70 31.21
N CYS A 106 -5.48 -7.12 31.14
CA CYS A 106 -6.60 -6.32 31.60
C CYS A 106 -6.97 -6.69 33.05
N LYS A 107 -7.23 -5.69 33.88
CA LYS A 107 -7.60 -5.86 35.27
C LYS A 107 -8.97 -5.27 35.55
N ARG A 108 -9.77 -5.94 36.35
CA ARG A 108 -11.06 -5.44 36.84
C ARG A 108 -11.01 -5.29 38.35
N SER A 109 -11.57 -4.21 38.86
CA SER A 109 -11.84 -3.98 40.27
C SER A 109 -13.24 -3.39 40.36
N SER A 110 -14.09 -3.87 41.25
CA SER A 110 -15.50 -3.48 41.44
C SER A 110 -16.15 -2.69 40.28
N LYS A 111 -16.00 -1.36 40.27
CA LYS A 111 -16.56 -0.44 39.28
C LYS A 111 -15.54 0.10 38.26
N THR A 112 -14.32 -0.46 38.19
CA THR A 112 -13.30 -0.01 37.23
C THR A 112 -12.76 -1.16 36.40
N VAL A 113 -12.44 -0.85 35.14
CA VAL A 113 -11.71 -1.77 34.24
C VAL A 113 -10.47 -1.05 33.71
N GLN A 114 -9.32 -1.64 33.97
CA GLN A 114 -8.06 -1.25 33.37
C GLN A 114 -7.88 -2.04 32.08
N LEU A 115 -8.00 -1.38 30.95
CA LEU A 115 -7.75 -1.92 29.63
C LEU A 115 -6.28 -1.67 29.27
N GLN A 116 -5.61 -2.66 28.73
CA GLN A 116 -4.23 -2.55 28.24
C GLN A 116 -4.09 -3.32 26.93
N TRP A 117 -3.31 -2.80 26.00
CA TRP A 117 -3.06 -3.41 24.69
C TRP A 117 -1.63 -3.16 24.23
N LYS A 118 -1.18 -3.99 23.30
CA LYS A 118 0.16 -3.83 22.68
C LYS A 118 0.14 -2.66 21.69
N LYS A 119 1.27 -1.94 21.59
CA LYS A 119 1.45 -0.88 20.59
C LYS A 119 1.29 -1.45 19.19
N VAL A 120 0.49 -0.80 18.36
CA VAL A 120 0.32 -1.12 16.94
C VAL A 120 1.24 -0.21 16.13
N SER A 121 2.11 -0.81 15.32
CA SER A 121 3.04 -0.06 14.47
C SER A 121 2.27 0.86 13.53
N GLY A 122 2.71 2.12 13.40
CA GLY A 122 2.06 3.14 12.57
C GLY A 122 0.78 3.74 13.14
N ALA A 123 0.28 3.29 14.31
CA ALA A 123 -0.85 3.94 14.98
C ALA A 123 -0.43 5.27 15.62
N THR A 124 -1.21 6.32 15.40
CA THR A 124 -1.05 7.63 16.03
C THR A 124 -1.90 7.79 17.29
N SER A 125 -2.99 7.02 17.38
CA SER A 125 -3.90 7.01 18.52
C SER A 125 -4.74 5.73 18.54
N TYR A 126 -5.53 5.56 19.60
CA TYR A 126 -6.43 4.44 19.80
C TYR A 126 -7.80 4.95 20.19
N GLN A 127 -8.84 4.41 19.60
CA GLN A 127 -10.23 4.64 19.95
C GLN A 127 -10.72 3.47 20.81
N VAL A 128 -11.18 3.76 22.01
CA VAL A 128 -11.74 2.77 22.94
C VAL A 128 -13.26 2.82 22.84
N TYR A 129 -13.89 1.68 22.71
CA TYR A 129 -15.33 1.54 22.62
C TYR A 129 -15.84 0.59 23.72
N ARG A 130 -17.07 0.84 24.13
CA ARG A 130 -17.86 -0.02 24.99
C ARG A 130 -19.14 -0.44 24.27
N PHE A 131 -19.55 -1.70 24.45
CA PHE A 131 -20.84 -2.17 23.96
C PHE A 131 -21.95 -1.70 24.92
N LYS A 132 -22.97 -0.97 24.41
CA LYS A 132 -24.10 -0.45 25.16
C LYS A 132 -25.32 -0.38 24.24
N GLY A 133 -26.48 -0.94 24.69
CA GLY A 133 -27.74 -0.84 23.94
C GLY A 133 -27.62 -1.37 22.51
N LYS A 134 -27.08 -2.58 22.32
CA LYS A 134 -26.90 -3.27 21.02
C LYS A 134 -25.90 -2.59 20.06
N LYS A 135 -25.15 -1.55 20.47
CA LYS A 135 -24.18 -0.84 19.63
C LYS A 135 -22.87 -0.54 20.36
N TRP A 136 -21.81 -0.33 19.55
CA TRP A 136 -20.51 0.09 20.06
C TRP A 136 -20.46 1.61 20.16
N VAL A 137 -20.30 2.11 21.39
CA VAL A 137 -20.19 3.56 21.68
C VAL A 137 -18.74 3.88 21.98
N ARG A 138 -18.19 4.90 21.31
CA ARG A 138 -16.83 5.37 21.58
C ARG A 138 -16.78 6.05 22.94
N VAL A 139 -15.87 5.58 23.80
CA VAL A 139 -15.66 6.09 25.15
C VAL A 139 -14.60 7.18 25.17
N THR A 140 -13.51 6.97 24.44
CA THR A 140 -12.41 7.92 24.38
C THR A 140 -11.51 7.67 23.16
N THR A 141 -10.66 8.65 22.89
CA THR A 141 -9.49 8.52 22.01
C THR A 141 -8.25 8.84 22.83
N THR A 142 -7.21 8.02 22.74
CA THR A 142 -5.97 8.17 23.51
C THR A 142 -4.74 7.82 22.68
N LYS A 143 -3.61 8.44 22.95
CA LYS A 143 -2.30 8.06 22.41
C LYS A 143 -1.61 6.95 23.24
N LYS A 144 -2.10 6.70 24.46
CA LYS A 144 -1.58 5.66 25.36
C LYS A 144 -2.05 4.28 24.92
N THR A 145 -1.35 3.23 25.33
CA THR A 145 -1.71 1.83 25.11
C THR A 145 -2.50 1.24 26.29
N SER A 146 -3.07 2.10 27.11
CA SER A 146 -3.93 1.72 28.22
C SER A 146 -5.02 2.77 28.47
N TYR A 147 -6.10 2.32 29.07
CA TYR A 147 -7.21 3.19 29.49
C TYR A 147 -7.92 2.61 30.72
N LYS A 148 -8.14 3.45 31.75
CA LYS A 148 -8.91 3.08 32.94
C LYS A 148 -10.34 3.60 32.79
N TYR A 149 -11.27 2.69 32.57
CA TYR A 149 -12.69 2.99 32.51
C TYR A 149 -13.31 2.95 33.91
N LYS A 150 -13.82 4.07 34.38
CA LYS A 150 -14.52 4.20 35.66
C LYS A 150 -16.01 3.90 35.45
N LYS A 151 -16.73 3.48 36.51
CA LYS A 151 -18.16 3.09 36.48
C LYS A 151 -18.43 1.97 35.45
N ALA A 152 -17.55 0.97 35.40
CA ALA A 152 -17.70 -0.17 34.52
C ALA A 152 -18.85 -1.07 34.97
N PRO A 153 -19.78 -1.47 34.08
CA PRO A 153 -20.85 -2.41 34.43
C PRO A 153 -20.26 -3.79 34.72
N LYS A 154 -20.94 -4.61 35.53
CA LYS A 154 -20.50 -5.95 35.94
C LYS A 154 -20.07 -6.79 34.72
N ASN A 155 -20.84 -6.80 33.66
CA ASN A 155 -20.60 -7.51 32.39
C ASN A 155 -20.45 -6.51 31.24
N GLY A 156 -19.27 -5.91 31.07
CA GLY A 156 -19.01 -4.94 30.01
C GLY A 156 -18.09 -5.48 28.94
N SER A 157 -18.48 -5.36 27.69
CA SER A 157 -17.63 -5.67 26.53
C SER A 157 -16.95 -4.41 26.02
N TYR A 158 -15.67 -4.54 25.70
CA TYR A 158 -14.82 -3.44 25.22
C TYR A 158 -14.09 -3.85 23.95
N LYS A 159 -13.86 -2.89 23.06
CA LYS A 159 -12.95 -3.04 21.93
C LYS A 159 -12.06 -1.81 21.78
N VAL A 160 -10.89 -1.99 21.21
CA VAL A 160 -9.96 -0.93 20.88
C VAL A 160 -9.66 -0.99 19.39
N ARG A 161 -9.64 0.16 18.75
CA ARG A 161 -9.27 0.33 17.36
C ARG A 161 -8.02 1.21 17.29
N ALA A 162 -6.99 0.75 16.64
CA ALA A 162 -5.86 1.58 16.28
C ALA A 162 -6.27 2.57 15.17
N VAL A 163 -5.79 3.81 15.26
CA VAL A 163 -6.08 4.89 14.30
C VAL A 163 -4.78 5.50 13.83
N LYS A 164 -4.67 5.72 12.53
CA LYS A 164 -3.63 6.53 11.90
C LYS A 164 -4.27 7.79 11.36
N THR A 165 -3.93 8.92 11.92
CA THR A 165 -4.33 10.22 11.38
C THR A 165 -3.27 10.64 10.38
N SER A 166 -3.61 10.74 9.10
CA SER A 166 -2.76 11.43 8.13
C SER A 166 -2.85 12.92 8.47
N GLY A 167 -1.73 13.56 8.74
CA GLY A 167 -1.70 15.02 8.83
C GLY A 167 -2.27 15.58 7.52
N LYS A 168 -3.29 16.46 7.63
CA LYS A 168 -3.60 17.36 6.51
C LYS A 168 -2.37 18.25 6.33
N LYS A 169 -1.74 18.19 5.17
CA LYS A 169 -0.87 19.27 4.70
C LYS A 169 -1.74 20.44 4.31
#